data_9cd91c9724cd05c776040b957220e4a3
#
_entry.id   9cd91c9724cd05c776040b957220e4a3
#
_cell.length_a   1.000
_cell.length_b   1.000
_cell.length_c   1.000
_cell.angle_alpha   90.00
_cell.angle_beta   90.00
_cell.angle_gamma   90.00
#
_symmetry.space_group_name_H-M   'P 1'
#
loop_
_entity.id
_entity.type
_entity.pdbx_description
1 polymer ?
#
loop_
_entity_poly.entity_id
_entity_poly.type
_entity_poly.pdbx_seq_one_letter_code
_entity_poly.pdbx_strand_id
1 'polypeptide(L)'
;MARDPRRSSATRAADPLAASRRRARILFGAVAVLFVGAGITGGWALTDNGGTRASSPTAGTGSTAVASTPAPTVASPTSLSPTTLPAPDAVPTDEDAPTPDVVHGTLALPTLGVEQTLHEGVTLTAIDRGPSHWPGTAMPGEVGNVVVAGHRVTHSRPFYDLDRLRPGDPLVFTLTDGSRWTYELTSIEIVPPDAMHIVEQTQDRTATLFACHPKGSAAQRIVAHFRLVSG
;
A
#
# COMPACT_ATOMS: atom_id res chain seq x y z
N MET A 1 80.55 -11.50 -4.50
CA MET A 1 80.14 -10.63 -5.58
C MET A 1 79.28 -11.46 -6.57
N ALA A 2 77.97 -11.50 -6.41
CA ALA A 2 77.06 -12.01 -7.42
C ALA A 2 75.61 -11.60 -7.00
N ARG A 3 74.94 -10.76 -7.80
CA ARG A 3 73.63 -10.31 -7.63
C ARG A 3 72.65 -11.34 -8.28
N ASP A 4 71.69 -11.84 -7.53
CA ASP A 4 70.51 -12.61 -8.10
C ASP A 4 69.32 -11.69 -8.15
N PRO A 5 68.73 -11.41 -9.35
CA PRO A 5 67.54 -10.67 -9.50
C PRO A 5 66.37 -11.62 -9.85
N ARG A 6 65.72 -12.25 -8.88
CA ARG A 6 64.41 -12.89 -9.13
C ARG A 6 63.28 -11.94 -8.78
N ARG A 7 62.83 -11.15 -9.75
CA ARG A 7 61.55 -10.46 -9.74
C ARG A 7 60.47 -11.50 -9.94
N SER A 8 59.75 -11.78 -8.88
CA SER A 8 58.47 -12.52 -8.94
C SER A 8 57.38 -11.59 -9.46
N SER A 9 56.91 -11.82 -10.70
CA SER A 9 55.75 -11.20 -11.29
C SER A 9 54.51 -11.87 -10.70
N ALA A 10 53.89 -11.26 -9.71
CA ALA A 10 52.56 -11.69 -9.22
C ALA A 10 51.53 -11.31 -10.27
N THR A 11 51.11 -12.28 -11.05
CA THR A 11 49.95 -12.19 -11.96
C THR A 11 48.71 -12.05 -11.09
N ARG A 12 48.14 -10.87 -11.11
CA ARG A 12 46.84 -10.55 -10.45
C ARG A 12 45.74 -11.33 -11.15
N ALA A 13 45.32 -12.43 -10.57
CA ALA A 13 44.14 -13.17 -11.03
C ALA A 13 42.92 -12.25 -11.02
N ALA A 14 42.30 -12.07 -12.17
CA ALA A 14 41.05 -11.33 -12.31
C ALA A 14 39.96 -12.11 -11.60
N ASP A 15 39.26 -11.45 -10.68
CA ASP A 15 38.11 -11.98 -9.93
C ASP A 15 36.94 -12.29 -10.88
N PRO A 16 36.52 -13.56 -11.05
CA PRO A 16 35.44 -13.92 -11.97
C PRO A 16 34.06 -13.46 -11.48
N LEU A 17 33.93 -12.92 -10.26
CA LEU A 17 32.67 -12.45 -9.71
C LEU A 17 32.28 -11.03 -10.11
N ALA A 18 33.19 -10.27 -10.75
CA ALA A 18 32.88 -8.90 -11.21
C ALA A 18 32.06 -8.84 -12.50
N ALA A 19 31.91 -9.97 -13.22
CA ALA A 19 31.21 -10.00 -14.51
C ALA A 19 29.69 -10.28 -14.42
N SER A 20 29.18 -10.71 -13.27
CA SER A 20 27.77 -11.08 -13.12
C SER A 20 26.83 -9.92 -12.69
N ARG A 21 27.40 -8.77 -12.33
CA ARG A 21 26.61 -7.61 -11.84
C ARG A 21 26.03 -6.70 -12.93
N ARG A 22 26.17 -7.06 -14.23
CA ARG A 22 25.75 -6.17 -15.34
C ARG A 22 24.50 -6.61 -16.11
N ARG A 23 23.70 -7.57 -15.63
CA ARG A 23 22.56 -8.11 -16.43
C ARG A 23 21.23 -8.21 -15.70
N ALA A 24 20.89 -7.28 -14.82
CA ALA A 24 19.52 -7.13 -14.36
C ALA A 24 19.12 -5.64 -14.30
N ARG A 25 19.34 -4.92 -15.40
CA ARG A 25 18.69 -3.64 -15.60
C ARG A 25 17.30 -3.92 -16.11
N ILE A 26 16.35 -4.08 -15.20
CA ILE A 26 14.92 -4.09 -15.53
C ILE A 26 14.53 -2.63 -15.71
N LEU A 27 14.32 -2.23 -16.95
CA LEU A 27 13.82 -0.91 -17.33
C LEU A 27 12.42 -0.70 -16.72
N PHE A 28 12.33 0.16 -15.72
CA PHE A 28 11.09 0.85 -15.41
C PHE A 28 10.87 1.89 -16.50
N GLY A 29 10.08 1.51 -17.53
CA GLY A 29 9.75 2.42 -18.61
C GLY A 29 8.84 3.53 -18.10
N ALA A 30 9.33 4.77 -18.12
CA ALA A 30 8.48 5.94 -18.02
C ALA A 30 7.57 6.01 -19.26
N VAL A 31 6.30 5.65 -19.12
CA VAL A 31 5.29 5.88 -20.16
C VAL A 31 4.65 7.24 -19.89
N ALA A 32 5.02 8.22 -20.71
CA ALA A 32 4.32 9.49 -20.78
C ALA A 32 2.94 9.24 -21.42
N VAL A 33 1.87 9.43 -20.66
CA VAL A 33 0.49 9.34 -21.14
C VAL A 33 0.13 10.67 -21.80
N LEU A 34 0.08 10.68 -23.12
CA LEU A 34 -0.57 11.72 -23.90
C LEU A 34 -2.09 11.55 -23.81
N PHE A 35 -2.76 12.45 -23.12
CA PHE A 35 -4.22 12.57 -23.17
C PHE A 35 -4.64 13.16 -24.52
N VAL A 36 -5.17 12.31 -25.40
CA VAL A 36 -5.96 12.74 -26.55
C VAL A 36 -7.43 12.69 -26.14
N GLY A 37 -8.02 13.85 -25.94
CA GLY A 37 -9.44 13.99 -25.69
C GLY A 37 -10.24 13.65 -26.97
N ALA A 38 -11.16 12.71 -26.87
CA ALA A 38 -12.25 12.52 -27.83
C ALA A 38 -13.57 12.62 -27.07
N GLY A 39 -14.24 13.75 -27.26
CA GLY A 39 -15.61 13.95 -26.80
C GLY A 39 -16.58 13.08 -27.58
N ILE A 40 -17.47 12.40 -26.87
CA ILE A 40 -18.68 11.82 -27.46
C ILE A 40 -19.87 12.39 -26.69
N THR A 41 -20.55 13.31 -27.35
CA THR A 41 -21.89 13.80 -27.00
C THR A 41 -22.91 12.72 -27.39
N GLY A 42 -23.62 12.15 -26.41
CA GLY A 42 -24.73 11.25 -26.64
C GLY A 42 -25.88 11.65 -25.72
N GLY A 43 -26.82 12.45 -26.27
CA GLY A 43 -28.06 12.79 -25.62
C GLY A 43 -28.99 11.57 -25.51
N TRP A 44 -29.68 11.45 -24.39
CA TRP A 44 -30.87 10.60 -24.26
C TRP A 44 -32.03 11.42 -23.78
N ALA A 45 -33.12 11.26 -24.54
CA ALA A 45 -34.34 12.00 -24.48
C ALA A 45 -35.21 11.66 -23.25
N LEU A 46 -35.91 12.69 -22.80
CA LEU A 46 -37.03 12.64 -21.89
C LEU A 46 -38.17 11.76 -22.45
N THR A 47 -38.69 10.85 -21.65
CA THR A 47 -40.06 10.37 -21.81
C THR A 47 -40.81 10.63 -20.52
N ASP A 48 -41.69 11.60 -20.66
CA ASP A 48 -42.77 11.97 -19.78
C ASP A 48 -43.83 10.87 -19.83
N ASN A 49 -44.36 10.45 -18.71
CA ASN A 49 -45.67 9.80 -18.70
C ASN A 49 -46.39 10.10 -17.40
N GLY A 50 -47.42 10.92 -17.58
CA GLY A 50 -48.33 11.42 -16.61
C GLY A 50 -49.45 10.46 -16.23
N GLY A 51 -50.23 10.88 -15.29
CA GLY A 51 -51.56 10.34 -14.95
C GLY A 51 -51.75 10.12 -13.46
N THR A 52 -52.42 10.84 -12.82
CA THR A 52 -53.77 11.32 -12.56
C THR A 52 -54.22 11.08 -11.11
N ARG A 53 -54.61 12.20 -10.50
CA ARG A 53 -55.82 12.42 -9.63
C ARG A 53 -56.07 11.52 -8.42
N ALA A 54 -56.07 12.16 -7.30
CA ALA A 54 -57.15 12.83 -6.54
C ALA A 54 -57.84 11.93 -5.51
N SER A 55 -57.84 12.38 -4.28
CA SER A 55 -59.04 12.66 -3.49
C SER A 55 -58.68 12.97 -2.04
N SER A 56 -59.00 14.18 -1.59
CA SER A 56 -59.29 14.44 -0.18
C SER A 56 -60.74 14.02 0.08
N PRO A 57 -61.14 13.66 1.30
CA PRO A 57 -61.72 14.68 2.13
C PRO A 57 -61.61 14.55 3.67
N THR A 58 -61.78 15.66 4.29
CA THR A 58 -62.66 15.98 5.43
C THR A 58 -62.17 15.81 6.86
N ALA A 59 -62.25 16.94 7.51
CA ALA A 59 -62.09 17.33 8.88
C ALA A 59 -62.65 16.36 9.94
N GLY A 60 -61.90 16.29 11.04
CA GLY A 60 -62.37 15.78 12.33
C GLY A 60 -61.74 16.63 13.45
N THR A 61 -62.58 17.51 13.99
CA THR A 61 -62.29 18.36 15.16
C THR A 61 -62.23 17.47 16.42
N GLY A 62 -61.12 17.50 17.15
CA GLY A 62 -61.00 16.86 18.44
C GLY A 62 -59.93 17.55 19.27
N SER A 63 -60.35 18.59 19.99
CA SER A 63 -59.54 19.29 20.98
C SER A 63 -59.44 18.45 22.24
N THR A 64 -58.23 18.00 22.60
CA THR A 64 -57.92 17.59 23.97
C THR A 64 -56.52 18.10 24.30
N ALA A 65 -56.46 19.05 25.22
CA ALA A 65 -55.25 19.57 25.83
C ALA A 65 -54.55 18.46 26.62
N VAL A 66 -53.32 18.15 26.29
CA VAL A 66 -52.47 17.30 27.09
C VAL A 66 -51.20 18.08 27.37
N ALA A 67 -50.82 18.04 28.67
CA ALA A 67 -49.75 18.77 29.33
C ALA A 67 -48.41 18.70 28.58
N SER A 68 -47.76 19.85 28.48
CA SER A 68 -46.37 19.98 27.97
C SER A 68 -45.39 19.36 28.95
N THR A 69 -44.85 18.21 28.61
CA THR A 69 -43.64 17.67 29.22
C THR A 69 -42.45 18.34 28.54
N PRO A 70 -41.47 18.88 29.25
CA PRO A 70 -40.26 19.44 28.64
C PRO A 70 -39.52 18.35 27.89
N ALA A 71 -39.24 18.58 26.61
CA ALA A 71 -38.40 17.74 25.78
C ALA A 71 -36.98 17.65 26.37
N PRO A 72 -36.35 16.47 26.35
CA PRO A 72 -34.95 16.37 26.69
C PRO A 72 -34.12 17.20 25.71
N THR A 73 -33.28 18.08 26.22
CA THR A 73 -32.27 18.84 25.47
C THR A 73 -31.38 17.82 24.79
N VAL A 74 -31.54 17.64 23.49
CA VAL A 74 -30.63 16.84 22.66
C VAL A 74 -29.32 17.61 22.61
N ALA A 75 -28.30 17.06 23.25
CA ALA A 75 -26.94 17.56 23.13
C ALA A 75 -26.57 17.62 21.63
N SER A 76 -26.15 18.78 21.17
CA SER A 76 -25.67 18.96 19.79
C SER A 76 -24.58 17.93 19.50
N PRO A 77 -24.60 17.25 18.34
CA PRO A 77 -23.52 16.33 17.98
C PRO A 77 -22.20 17.12 17.97
N THR A 78 -21.25 16.69 18.79
CA THR A 78 -19.88 17.18 18.75
C THR A 78 -19.41 16.98 17.32
N SER A 79 -19.16 18.05 16.61
CA SER A 79 -18.56 18.05 15.26
C SER A 79 -17.19 17.40 15.39
N LEU A 80 -17.08 16.15 14.95
CA LEU A 80 -15.81 15.49 14.79
C LEU A 80 -15.06 16.25 13.68
N SER A 81 -13.92 16.82 14.01
CA SER A 81 -13.02 17.40 13.01
C SER A 81 -12.68 16.30 11.99
N PRO A 82 -12.71 16.61 10.68
CA PRO A 82 -12.35 15.62 9.68
C PRO A 82 -10.91 15.15 9.94
N THR A 83 -10.72 13.86 10.13
CA THR A 83 -9.38 13.26 10.19
C THR A 83 -8.74 13.45 8.83
N THR A 84 -7.69 14.26 8.77
CA THR A 84 -6.88 14.38 7.54
C THR A 84 -6.14 13.06 7.34
N LEU A 85 -6.38 12.39 6.21
CA LEU A 85 -5.66 11.17 5.86
C LEU A 85 -4.20 11.48 5.51
N PRO A 86 -3.29 10.54 5.76
CA PRO A 86 -1.92 10.61 5.25
C PRO A 86 -1.90 10.81 3.73
N ALA A 87 -0.81 11.34 3.21
CA ALA A 87 -0.63 11.56 1.78
C ALA A 87 0.65 10.83 1.32
N PRO A 88 0.53 9.78 0.50
CA PRO A 88 1.69 9.04 0.00
C PRO A 88 2.66 9.95 -0.74
N ASP A 89 3.95 9.77 -0.48
CA ASP A 89 5.00 10.46 -1.22
C ASP A 89 5.05 9.95 -2.67
N ALA A 90 5.47 10.84 -3.57
CA ALA A 90 5.64 10.49 -4.97
C ALA A 90 6.75 9.42 -5.13
N VAL A 91 6.61 8.58 -6.14
CA VAL A 91 7.66 7.63 -6.54
C VAL A 91 8.91 8.42 -6.92
N PRO A 92 10.08 8.12 -6.34
CA PRO A 92 11.33 8.78 -6.71
C PRO A 92 11.64 8.57 -8.20
N THR A 93 12.14 9.62 -8.86
CA THR A 93 12.56 9.53 -10.27
C THR A 93 13.85 8.71 -10.44
N ASP A 94 14.67 8.64 -9.40
CA ASP A 94 15.85 7.78 -9.33
C ASP A 94 15.56 6.63 -8.36
N GLU A 95 15.32 5.44 -8.90
CA GLU A 95 15.00 4.25 -8.13
C GLU A 95 16.20 3.73 -7.31
N ASP A 96 17.42 4.07 -7.72
CA ASP A 96 18.66 3.72 -7.03
C ASP A 96 19.14 4.82 -6.05
N ALA A 97 18.35 5.87 -5.85
CA ALA A 97 18.73 6.98 -4.97
C ALA A 97 19.11 6.47 -3.57
N PRO A 98 20.19 6.97 -2.97
CA PRO A 98 20.56 6.64 -1.61
C PRO A 98 19.43 7.05 -0.64
N THR A 99 18.94 6.09 0.15
CA THR A 99 17.92 6.32 1.17
C THR A 99 18.52 6.06 2.55
N PRO A 100 18.31 6.94 3.54
CA PRO A 100 18.70 6.68 4.93
C PRO A 100 18.13 5.35 5.41
N ASP A 101 18.86 4.63 6.25
CA ASP A 101 18.35 3.41 6.88
C ASP A 101 17.56 3.76 8.12
N VAL A 102 16.26 3.95 7.95
CA VAL A 102 15.31 4.17 9.04
C VAL A 102 14.56 2.88 9.29
N VAL A 103 14.57 2.42 10.53
CA VAL A 103 13.92 1.18 10.98
C VAL A 103 12.71 1.51 11.83
N HIS A 104 11.55 0.98 11.45
CA HIS A 104 10.28 1.15 12.17
C HIS A 104 9.98 -0.01 13.14
N GLY A 105 10.65 -1.14 12.99
CA GLY A 105 10.39 -2.34 13.77
C GLY A 105 10.52 -3.61 12.95
N THR A 106 9.58 -4.54 13.10
CA THR A 106 9.52 -5.78 12.32
C THR A 106 8.16 -5.98 11.67
N LEU A 107 8.17 -6.68 10.55
CA LEU A 107 7.01 -7.21 9.84
C LEU A 107 7.07 -8.73 9.87
N ALA A 108 5.99 -9.38 10.29
CA ALA A 108 5.87 -10.83 10.26
C ALA A 108 4.64 -11.29 9.48
N LEU A 109 4.82 -12.37 8.71
CA LEU A 109 3.76 -13.16 8.06
C LEU A 109 3.85 -14.59 8.61
N PRO A 110 3.24 -14.88 9.78
CA PRO A 110 3.42 -16.16 10.48
C PRO A 110 3.08 -17.37 9.64
N THR A 111 2.02 -17.31 8.83
CA THR A 111 1.62 -18.41 7.92
C THR A 111 2.72 -18.78 6.92
N LEU A 112 3.58 -17.82 6.56
CA LEU A 112 4.69 -18.03 5.62
C LEU A 112 6.04 -18.23 6.32
N GLY A 113 6.10 -18.14 7.66
CA GLY A 113 7.35 -18.20 8.42
C GLY A 113 8.28 -17.01 8.13
N VAL A 114 7.74 -15.86 7.75
CA VAL A 114 8.49 -14.64 7.46
C VAL A 114 8.47 -13.74 8.68
N GLU A 115 9.64 -13.26 9.10
CA GLU A 115 9.81 -12.17 10.05
C GLU A 115 11.06 -11.39 9.64
N GLN A 116 10.93 -10.11 9.37
CA GLN A 116 12.02 -9.26 8.88
C GLN A 116 11.88 -7.83 9.40
N THR A 117 13.01 -7.12 9.44
CA THR A 117 13.06 -5.69 9.79
C THR A 117 12.24 -4.88 8.78
N LEU A 118 11.39 -3.99 9.28
CA LEU A 118 10.62 -3.03 8.48
C LEU A 118 11.42 -1.74 8.35
N HIS A 119 11.82 -1.43 7.13
CA HIS A 119 12.56 -0.22 6.78
C HIS A 119 11.61 0.88 6.25
N GLU A 120 12.15 2.09 6.02
CA GLU A 120 11.47 3.19 5.36
C GLU A 120 12.00 3.40 3.95
N GLY A 121 11.11 3.70 2.99
CA GLY A 121 11.46 4.12 1.64
C GLY A 121 10.97 3.18 0.55
N VAL A 122 10.94 3.70 -0.70
CA VAL A 122 10.46 2.98 -1.89
C VAL A 122 11.50 2.92 -3.01
N THR A 123 12.72 3.39 -2.75
CA THR A 123 13.85 3.16 -3.66
C THR A 123 14.32 1.71 -3.60
N LEU A 124 15.00 1.23 -4.63
CA LEU A 124 15.62 -0.10 -4.60
C LEU A 124 16.63 -0.19 -3.45
N THR A 125 17.37 0.90 -3.16
CA THR A 125 18.29 0.97 -2.03
C THR A 125 17.62 0.67 -0.69
N ALA A 126 16.37 1.11 -0.48
CA ALA A 126 15.61 0.81 0.73
C ALA A 126 15.08 -0.64 0.70
N ILE A 127 14.42 -1.05 -0.40
CA ILE A 127 13.77 -2.36 -0.55
C ILE A 127 14.78 -3.52 -0.54
N ASP A 128 16.03 -3.28 -0.95
CA ASP A 128 17.10 -4.27 -0.92
C ASP A 128 17.48 -4.70 0.51
N ARG A 129 17.25 -3.84 1.52
CA ARG A 129 17.46 -4.16 2.94
C ARG A 129 16.40 -5.10 3.49
N GLY A 130 15.14 -4.96 3.03
CA GLY A 130 13.99 -5.76 3.49
C GLY A 130 12.66 -5.15 3.07
N PRO A 131 11.54 -5.61 3.67
CA PRO A 131 10.27 -4.93 3.50
C PRO A 131 10.38 -3.48 3.94
N SER A 132 9.88 -2.56 3.09
CA SER A 132 10.02 -1.13 3.31
C SER A 132 8.68 -0.42 3.23
N HIS A 133 8.40 0.39 4.25
CA HIS A 133 7.21 1.23 4.35
C HIS A 133 7.28 2.36 3.31
N TRP A 134 6.16 2.62 2.63
CA TRP A 134 6.05 3.72 1.66
C TRP A 134 5.87 5.05 2.39
N PRO A 135 6.82 5.99 2.26
CA PRO A 135 6.75 7.28 2.94
C PRO A 135 5.45 8.03 2.68
N GLY A 136 4.93 8.69 3.72
CA GLY A 136 3.69 9.45 3.64
C GLY A 136 2.41 8.59 3.65
N THR A 137 2.49 7.25 3.72
CA THR A 137 1.34 6.40 4.03
C THR A 137 1.15 6.25 5.53
N ALA A 138 0.02 5.70 5.97
CA ALA A 138 -0.24 5.50 7.40
C ALA A 138 0.80 4.58 8.04
N MET A 139 1.12 4.82 9.30
CA MET A 139 1.90 3.90 10.12
C MET A 139 0.99 2.79 10.69
N PRO A 140 1.57 1.61 11.04
CA PRO A 140 0.78 0.55 11.67
C PRO A 140 -0.03 1.04 12.85
N GLY A 141 -1.35 0.76 12.85
CA GLY A 141 -2.31 1.17 13.86
C GLY A 141 -2.98 2.51 13.61
N GLU A 142 -2.51 3.33 12.70
CA GLU A 142 -3.14 4.59 12.32
C GLU A 142 -4.31 4.40 11.35
N VAL A 143 -5.17 5.41 11.26
CA VAL A 143 -6.20 5.49 10.22
C VAL A 143 -5.53 5.77 8.88
N GLY A 144 -5.82 4.94 7.90
CA GLY A 144 -5.19 4.99 6.59
C GLY A 144 -4.80 3.60 6.10
N ASN A 145 -3.94 3.57 5.10
CA ASN A 145 -3.40 2.36 4.49
C ASN A 145 -1.88 2.30 4.71
N VAL A 146 -1.42 1.36 5.48
CA VAL A 146 0.02 1.06 5.66
C VAL A 146 0.52 0.37 4.40
N VAL A 147 1.37 1.00 3.61
CA VAL A 147 1.85 0.41 2.35
C VAL A 147 3.29 -0.05 2.50
N VAL A 148 3.55 -1.31 2.17
CA VAL A 148 4.89 -1.91 2.27
C VAL A 148 5.29 -2.59 0.97
N ALA A 149 6.41 -2.15 0.43
CA ALA A 149 7.08 -2.75 -0.72
C ALA A 149 8.07 -3.84 -0.28
N GLY A 150 8.29 -4.85 -1.10
CA GLY A 150 9.31 -5.85 -0.85
C GLY A 150 9.63 -6.69 -2.07
N HIS A 151 10.85 -7.27 -2.08
CA HIS A 151 11.26 -8.15 -3.16
C HIS A 151 10.49 -9.47 -3.19
N ARG A 152 10.21 -9.95 -4.43
CA ARG A 152 9.59 -11.25 -4.63
C ARG A 152 10.61 -12.40 -4.71
N VAL A 153 11.72 -12.20 -5.40
CA VAL A 153 12.67 -13.29 -5.73
C VAL A 153 14.14 -12.95 -5.43
N THR A 154 14.46 -11.68 -5.15
CA THR A 154 15.82 -11.20 -4.89
C THR A 154 16.02 -10.84 -3.42
N HIS A 155 17.27 -10.66 -3.00
CA HIS A 155 17.65 -10.28 -1.64
C HIS A 155 17.03 -11.22 -0.58
N SER A 156 16.45 -10.68 0.48
CA SER A 156 15.79 -11.46 1.54
C SER A 156 14.47 -12.10 1.11
N ARG A 157 13.90 -11.71 -0.04
CA ARG A 157 12.66 -12.24 -0.64
C ARG A 157 11.47 -12.29 0.34
N PRO A 158 11.15 -11.22 1.06
CA PRO A 158 10.15 -11.26 2.12
C PRO A 158 8.79 -11.71 1.59
N PHE A 159 8.49 -11.40 0.33
CA PHE A 159 7.19 -11.61 -0.29
C PHE A 159 7.19 -12.72 -1.35
N TYR A 160 8.14 -13.69 -1.24
CA TYR A 160 8.24 -14.77 -2.22
C TYR A 160 6.94 -15.56 -2.36
N ASP A 161 6.29 -15.91 -1.26
CA ASP A 161 5.11 -16.76 -1.20
C ASP A 161 3.80 -16.01 -0.88
N LEU A 162 3.69 -14.70 -1.16
CA LEU A 162 2.44 -13.94 -0.96
C LEU A 162 1.22 -14.61 -1.60
N ASP A 163 1.40 -15.29 -2.74
CA ASP A 163 0.35 -16.04 -3.45
C ASP A 163 -0.18 -17.26 -2.68
N ARG A 164 0.45 -17.65 -1.60
CA ARG A 164 0.01 -18.76 -0.74
C ARG A 164 -0.90 -18.35 0.40
N LEU A 165 -0.93 -17.06 0.73
CA LEU A 165 -1.81 -16.52 1.77
C LEU A 165 -3.28 -16.73 1.42
N ARG A 166 -4.11 -16.84 2.46
CA ARG A 166 -5.56 -17.00 2.38
C ARG A 166 -6.26 -15.94 3.23
N PRO A 167 -7.47 -15.52 2.89
CA PRO A 167 -8.26 -14.62 3.74
C PRO A 167 -8.27 -15.09 5.19
N GLY A 168 -8.00 -14.17 6.12
CA GLY A 168 -7.82 -14.44 7.55
C GLY A 168 -6.38 -14.71 8.00
N ASP A 169 -5.42 -14.91 7.08
CA ASP A 169 -4.01 -15.06 7.45
C ASP A 169 -3.46 -13.76 8.07
N PRO A 170 -2.68 -13.87 9.16
CA PRO A 170 -2.21 -12.70 9.89
C PRO A 170 -0.98 -12.04 9.25
N LEU A 171 -0.98 -10.71 9.30
CA LEU A 171 0.18 -9.83 9.15
C LEU A 171 0.38 -9.12 10.48
N VAL A 172 1.58 -9.16 11.02
CA VAL A 172 1.89 -8.56 12.32
C VAL A 172 3.01 -7.54 12.16
N PHE A 173 2.77 -6.33 12.63
CA PHE A 173 3.81 -5.31 12.83
C PHE A 173 4.15 -5.23 14.32
N THR A 174 5.44 -5.18 14.65
CA THR A 174 5.94 -4.84 15.99
C THR A 174 6.87 -3.65 15.83
N LEU A 175 6.47 -2.48 16.34
CA LEU A 175 7.22 -1.25 16.17
C LEU A 175 8.33 -1.11 17.20
N THR A 176 9.25 -0.18 16.98
CA THR A 176 10.40 0.07 17.85
C THR A 176 10.03 0.57 19.25
N ASP A 177 8.82 1.14 19.43
CA ASP A 177 8.24 1.53 20.71
C ASP A 177 7.61 0.36 21.49
N GLY A 178 7.62 -0.84 20.90
CA GLY A 178 7.03 -2.06 21.46
C GLY A 178 5.55 -2.25 21.13
N SER A 179 4.89 -1.30 20.46
CA SER A 179 3.51 -1.48 20.01
C SER A 179 3.41 -2.61 18.97
N ARG A 180 2.29 -3.35 19.03
CA ARG A 180 2.06 -4.50 18.15
C ARG A 180 0.68 -4.43 17.52
N TRP A 181 0.63 -4.53 16.20
CA TRP A 181 -0.57 -4.39 15.40
C TRP A 181 -0.76 -5.63 14.53
N THR A 182 -1.93 -6.24 14.63
CA THR A 182 -2.28 -7.44 13.85
C THR A 182 -3.37 -7.11 12.85
N TYR A 183 -3.09 -7.44 11.61
CA TYR A 183 -3.99 -7.30 10.48
C TYR A 183 -4.31 -8.70 9.91
N GLU A 184 -5.48 -8.86 9.32
CA GLU A 184 -5.87 -10.09 8.61
C GLU A 184 -6.00 -9.82 7.11
N LEU A 185 -5.53 -10.78 6.30
CA LEU A 185 -5.68 -10.73 4.85
C LEU A 185 -7.16 -10.70 4.46
N THR A 186 -7.50 -9.79 3.57
CA THR A 186 -8.86 -9.68 2.98
C THR A 186 -8.88 -10.19 1.55
N SER A 187 -7.91 -9.80 0.73
CA SER A 187 -7.83 -10.19 -0.69
C SER A 187 -6.41 -10.11 -1.23
N ILE A 188 -6.20 -10.79 -2.36
CA ILE A 188 -5.00 -10.68 -3.18
C ILE A 188 -5.43 -10.32 -4.60
N GLU A 189 -4.73 -9.38 -5.22
CA GLU A 189 -4.92 -9.01 -6.62
C GLU A 189 -3.60 -8.97 -7.39
N ILE A 190 -3.69 -9.01 -8.71
CA ILE A 190 -2.57 -8.79 -9.63
C ILE A 190 -2.88 -7.55 -10.46
N VAL A 191 -1.97 -6.58 -10.41
CA VAL A 191 -2.16 -5.27 -11.04
C VAL A 191 -0.99 -4.91 -11.94
N PRO A 192 -1.16 -3.97 -12.88
CA PRO A 192 -0.06 -3.36 -13.62
C PRO A 192 0.97 -2.69 -12.69
N PRO A 193 2.23 -2.51 -13.12
CA PRO A 193 3.29 -1.98 -12.27
C PRO A 193 3.10 -0.51 -11.88
N ASP A 194 2.27 0.22 -12.61
CA ASP A 194 1.91 1.63 -12.44
C ASP A 194 0.56 1.85 -11.72
N ALA A 195 -0.02 0.81 -11.14
CA ALA A 195 -1.30 0.87 -10.45
C ALA A 195 -1.18 1.62 -9.11
N MET A 196 -1.42 2.93 -9.13
CA MET A 196 -1.26 3.79 -7.94
C MET A 196 -2.41 3.69 -6.93
N HIS A 197 -3.55 3.06 -7.26
CA HIS A 197 -4.63 2.85 -6.29
C HIS A 197 -4.19 2.04 -5.06
N ILE A 198 -3.14 1.23 -5.17
CA ILE A 198 -2.61 0.42 -4.06
C ILE A 198 -2.03 1.26 -2.91
N VAL A 199 -1.69 2.52 -3.17
CA VAL A 199 -1.17 3.44 -2.15
C VAL A 199 -2.24 4.42 -1.64
N GLU A 200 -3.45 4.39 -2.19
CA GLU A 200 -4.54 5.25 -1.74
C GLU A 200 -4.84 5.02 -0.26
N GLN A 201 -5.10 6.13 0.43
CA GLN A 201 -5.39 6.10 1.86
C GLN A 201 -6.88 5.92 2.11
N THR A 202 -7.22 5.17 3.16
CA THR A 202 -8.60 4.82 3.51
C THR A 202 -9.02 5.46 4.83
N GLN A 203 -10.32 5.53 5.11
CA GLN A 203 -10.83 5.93 6.42
C GLN A 203 -10.73 4.81 7.46
N ASP A 204 -10.46 3.59 7.02
CA ASP A 204 -10.23 2.43 7.85
C ASP A 204 -8.74 2.27 8.16
N ARG A 205 -8.41 1.32 9.05
CA ARG A 205 -7.03 0.91 9.33
C ARG A 205 -6.71 -0.32 8.50
N THR A 206 -6.06 -0.09 7.37
CA THR A 206 -5.72 -1.15 6.39
C THR A 206 -4.22 -1.27 6.21
N ALA A 207 -3.78 -2.36 5.60
CA ALA A 207 -2.41 -2.52 5.16
C ALA A 207 -2.36 -3.17 3.77
N THR A 208 -1.37 -2.80 2.98
CA THR A 208 -1.14 -3.29 1.63
C THR A 208 0.31 -3.71 1.48
N LEU A 209 0.54 -5.00 1.17
CA LEU A 209 1.87 -5.51 0.82
C LEU A 209 1.93 -5.75 -0.68
N PHE A 210 3.02 -5.36 -1.34
CA PHE A 210 3.17 -5.63 -2.76
C PHE A 210 4.59 -6.04 -3.15
N ALA A 211 4.68 -6.80 -4.23
CA ALA A 211 5.93 -7.28 -4.82
C ALA A 211 5.79 -7.49 -6.34
N CYS A 212 6.90 -7.68 -7.02
CA CYS A 212 6.92 -8.02 -8.45
C CYS A 212 6.18 -9.33 -8.75
N HIS A 213 5.51 -9.41 -9.92
CA HIS A 213 4.79 -10.58 -10.39
C HIS A 213 4.90 -10.73 -11.93
N PRO A 214 4.88 -11.99 -12.45
CA PRO A 214 5.11 -13.27 -11.76
C PRO A 214 6.53 -13.38 -11.19
N LYS A 215 6.81 -14.45 -10.43
CA LYS A 215 8.16 -14.71 -9.89
C LYS A 215 9.20 -14.68 -11.00
N GLY A 216 10.23 -13.83 -10.84
CA GLY A 216 11.27 -13.61 -11.85
C GLY A 216 10.93 -12.56 -12.92
N SER A 217 9.78 -11.88 -12.83
CA SER A 217 9.37 -10.81 -13.73
C SER A 217 8.86 -9.61 -12.94
N ALA A 218 9.02 -8.41 -13.51
CA ALA A 218 8.48 -7.16 -12.97
C ALA A 218 7.30 -6.62 -13.81
N ALA A 219 6.72 -7.45 -14.69
CA ALA A 219 5.64 -7.05 -15.59
C ALA A 219 4.35 -6.63 -14.87
N GLN A 220 4.13 -7.15 -13.67
CA GLN A 220 2.97 -6.87 -12.83
C GLN A 220 3.39 -6.76 -11.36
N ARG A 221 2.42 -6.48 -10.50
CA ARG A 221 2.55 -6.56 -9.04
C ARG A 221 1.52 -7.53 -8.49
N ILE A 222 1.95 -8.36 -7.53
CA ILE A 222 1.04 -9.04 -6.61
C ILE A 222 0.84 -8.13 -5.42
N VAL A 223 -0.41 -7.94 -5.04
CA VAL A 223 -0.83 -7.04 -3.98
C VAL A 223 -1.71 -7.80 -3.00
N ALA A 224 -1.37 -7.75 -1.73
CA ALA A 224 -2.13 -8.36 -0.66
C ALA A 224 -2.70 -7.26 0.25
N HIS A 225 -4.01 -7.25 0.42
CA HIS A 225 -4.75 -6.27 1.21
C HIS A 225 -5.16 -6.86 2.55
N PHE A 226 -5.00 -6.08 3.60
CA PHE A 226 -5.27 -6.49 4.97
C PHE A 226 -6.10 -5.43 5.70
N ARG A 227 -6.80 -5.83 6.76
CA ARG A 227 -7.51 -4.94 7.69
C ARG A 227 -7.04 -5.18 9.12
N LEU A 228 -7.01 -4.12 9.92
CA LEU A 228 -6.64 -4.23 11.35
C LEU A 228 -7.69 -5.04 12.11
N VAL A 229 -7.21 -5.92 13.00
CA VAL A 229 -8.06 -6.73 13.89
C VAL A 229 -7.70 -6.58 15.36
N SER A 230 -6.44 -6.26 15.69
CA SER A 230 -6.02 -5.98 17.06
C SER A 230 -4.72 -5.18 17.11
N GLY A 231 -4.55 -4.43 18.20
CA GLY A 231 -3.36 -3.67 18.54
C GLY A 231 -3.36 -3.31 20.03
#